data_235b65f9bbaa48b9e5b30cf2ca2d46ed
#
_entry.id   235b65f9bbaa48b9e5b30cf2ca2d46ed
#
_cell.length_a   1.000
_cell.length_b   1.000
_cell.length_c   1.000
_cell.angle_alpha   90.00
_cell.angle_beta   90.00
_cell.angle_gamma   90.00
#
_symmetry.space_group_name_H-M   'P 1'
#
loop_
_entity.id
_entity.type
_entity.pdbx_description
1 polymer ?
#
loop_
_entity_poly.entity_id
_entity_poly.type
_entity_poly.pdbx_seq_one_letter_code
_entity_poly.pdbx_strand_id
1 'polypeptide(L)'
;MSVLIEEAENRLRRAADEHFDLQDLKDSVANHQKSRIKDAYHLTFGNYVYLLRDADRWHKLGWRLDQDQVVDLVERVKNVRNDLMHFATDPLSEDKFAAVTGLLQLLRTAEPNP
;
A
#
# COMPACT_ATOMS: atom_id res chain seq x y z
N MET A 1 15.47 -1.76 -6.70
CA MET A 1 14.57 -1.66 -5.53
C MET A 1 13.33 -0.81 -5.82
N SER A 2 13.49 0.34 -6.45
CA SER A 2 12.33 1.20 -6.78
C SER A 2 11.29 0.49 -7.67
N VAL A 3 11.72 -0.40 -8.56
CA VAL A 3 10.81 -1.19 -9.40
C VAL A 3 9.90 -2.10 -8.56
N LEU A 4 10.43 -2.71 -7.51
CA LEU A 4 9.66 -3.59 -6.63
C LEU A 4 8.66 -2.79 -5.79
N ILE A 5 9.09 -1.64 -5.29
CA ILE A 5 8.20 -0.74 -4.52
C ILE A 5 7.09 -0.22 -5.42
N GLU A 6 7.43 0.15 -6.64
CA GLU A 6 6.46 0.62 -7.63
C GLU A 6 5.44 -0.48 -7.96
N GLU A 7 5.89 -1.72 -8.11
CA GLU A 7 4.96 -2.83 -8.33
C GLU A 7 4.01 -3.00 -7.14
N ALA A 8 4.53 -2.93 -5.91
CA ALA A 8 3.71 -3.03 -4.71
C ALA A 8 2.65 -1.91 -4.67
N GLU A 9 3.07 -0.68 -4.95
CA GLU A 9 2.16 0.47 -5.01
C GLU A 9 1.08 0.27 -6.06
N ASN A 10 1.45 -0.19 -7.26
CA ASN A 10 0.49 -0.41 -8.33
C ASN A 10 -0.52 -1.52 -8.00
N ARG A 11 -0.07 -2.57 -7.32
CA ARG A 11 -0.98 -3.64 -6.89
C ARG A 11 -1.96 -3.17 -5.82
N LEU A 12 -1.49 -2.36 -4.87
CA LEU A 12 -2.36 -1.74 -3.86
C LEU A 12 -3.36 -0.79 -4.52
N ARG A 13 -2.90 -0.01 -5.49
CA ARG A 13 -3.75 0.94 -6.21
C ARG A 13 -4.87 0.22 -6.95
N ARG A 14 -4.55 -0.86 -7.67
CA ARG A 14 -5.56 -1.63 -8.38
C ARG A 14 -6.57 -2.27 -7.43
N ALA A 15 -6.09 -2.83 -6.33
CA ALA A 15 -6.98 -3.42 -5.33
C ALA A 15 -7.91 -2.36 -4.73
N ALA A 16 -7.37 -1.18 -4.43
CA ALA A 16 -8.17 -0.08 -3.88
C ALA A 16 -9.25 0.37 -4.87
N ASP A 17 -8.90 0.53 -6.14
CA ASP A 17 -9.88 0.92 -7.16
C ASP A 17 -10.96 -0.15 -7.37
N GLU A 18 -10.60 -1.42 -7.26
CA GLU A 18 -11.52 -2.52 -7.49
C GLU A 18 -12.47 -2.76 -6.32
N HIS A 19 -11.96 -2.64 -5.09
CA HIS A 19 -12.70 -3.10 -3.90
C HIS A 19 -13.26 -1.98 -3.02
N PHE A 20 -12.71 -0.77 -3.09
CA PHE A 20 -13.15 0.35 -2.26
C PHE A 20 -14.00 1.32 -3.09
N ASP A 21 -14.96 1.95 -2.44
CA ASP A 21 -15.74 3.01 -3.09
C ASP A 21 -15.02 4.37 -2.95
N LEU A 22 -15.56 5.37 -3.66
CA LEU A 22 -14.95 6.70 -3.67
C LEU A 22 -14.89 7.31 -2.27
N GLN A 23 -15.91 7.06 -1.43
CA GLN A 23 -15.93 7.60 -0.08
C GLN A 23 -14.81 7.01 0.77
N ASP A 24 -14.56 5.71 0.64
CA ASP A 24 -13.43 5.06 1.32
C ASP A 24 -12.11 5.77 0.96
N LEU A 25 -11.89 6.01 -0.33
CA LEU A 25 -10.67 6.64 -0.79
C LEU A 25 -10.54 8.07 -0.26
N LYS A 26 -11.63 8.83 -0.28
CA LYS A 26 -11.63 10.19 0.26
C LYS A 26 -11.37 10.25 1.75
N ASP A 27 -11.87 9.26 2.51
CA ASP A 27 -11.66 9.20 3.95
C ASP A 27 -10.19 9.01 4.33
N SER A 28 -9.38 8.49 3.41
CA SER A 28 -7.95 8.26 3.66
C SER A 28 -7.07 9.51 3.52
N VAL A 29 -7.62 10.62 3.05
CA VAL A 29 -6.86 11.85 2.81
C VAL A 29 -7.39 13.00 3.67
N ALA A 30 -6.57 14.05 3.80
CA ALA A 30 -6.95 15.25 4.54
C ALA A 30 -8.12 15.97 3.85
N ASN A 31 -8.93 16.72 4.63
CA ASN A 31 -10.14 17.37 4.14
C ASN A 31 -9.90 18.23 2.90
N HIS A 32 -8.80 18.98 2.88
CA HIS A 32 -8.50 19.87 1.76
C HIS A 32 -8.13 19.14 0.46
N GLN A 33 -7.86 17.84 0.54
CA GLN A 33 -7.49 17.02 -0.60
C GLN A 33 -8.63 16.15 -1.12
N LYS A 34 -9.73 16.04 -0.36
CA LYS A 34 -10.81 15.10 -0.69
C LYS A 34 -11.43 15.37 -2.06
N SER A 35 -11.59 16.64 -2.44
CA SER A 35 -12.19 17.00 -3.73
C SER A 35 -11.34 16.59 -4.93
N ARG A 36 -10.06 16.34 -4.73
CA ARG A 36 -9.12 15.92 -5.79
C ARG A 36 -9.13 14.42 -6.02
N ILE A 37 -9.71 13.65 -5.10
CA ILE A 37 -9.69 12.19 -5.19
C ILE A 37 -10.84 11.72 -6.07
N LYS A 38 -10.50 11.09 -7.18
CA LYS A 38 -11.45 10.46 -8.12
C LYS A 38 -11.23 8.96 -8.22
N ASP A 39 -10.02 8.51 -7.91
CA ASP A 39 -9.62 7.12 -7.90
C ASP A 39 -8.39 6.98 -7.00
N ALA A 40 -7.78 5.80 -6.96
CA ALA A 40 -6.62 5.55 -6.13
C ALA A 40 -5.29 6.08 -6.70
N TYR A 41 -5.32 6.74 -7.85
CA TYR A 41 -4.09 7.19 -8.53
C TYR A 41 -3.22 8.10 -7.66
N HIS A 42 -3.85 8.99 -6.89
CA HIS A 42 -3.14 9.97 -6.07
C HIS A 42 -2.88 9.50 -4.64
N LEU A 43 -3.26 8.27 -4.29
CA LEU A 43 -3.03 7.75 -2.95
C LEU A 43 -1.57 7.35 -2.77
N THR A 44 -1.09 7.45 -1.53
CA THR A 44 0.26 7.08 -1.13
C THR A 44 0.21 5.85 -0.21
N PHE A 45 1.38 5.29 0.11
CA PHE A 45 1.44 4.17 1.07
C PHE A 45 0.78 4.51 2.41
N GLY A 46 0.92 5.75 2.90
CA GLY A 46 0.26 6.17 4.14
C GLY A 46 -1.26 6.08 4.04
N ASN A 47 -1.83 6.43 2.90
CA ASN A 47 -3.27 6.30 2.67
C ASN A 47 -3.67 4.82 2.66
N TYR A 48 -2.87 3.94 2.06
CA TYR A 48 -3.17 2.50 2.06
C TYR A 48 -3.10 1.90 3.46
N VAL A 49 -2.16 2.33 4.30
CA VAL A 49 -2.12 1.91 5.71
C VAL A 49 -3.45 2.25 6.40
N TYR A 50 -3.93 3.48 6.21
CA TYR A 50 -5.20 3.93 6.78
C TYR A 50 -6.37 3.04 6.31
N LEU A 51 -6.44 2.79 5.00
CA LEU A 51 -7.53 2.00 4.42
C LEU A 51 -7.50 0.56 4.91
N LEU A 52 -6.33 -0.07 4.93
CA LEU A 52 -6.21 -1.50 5.19
C LEU A 52 -6.36 -1.87 6.67
N ARG A 53 -6.12 -0.94 7.58
CA ARG A 53 -6.21 -1.26 9.01
C ARG A 53 -7.63 -1.22 9.55
N ASP A 54 -8.59 -0.66 8.81
CA ASP A 54 -10.00 -0.68 9.19
C ASP A 54 -10.60 -2.05 8.88
N ALA A 55 -11.27 -2.65 9.87
CA ALA A 55 -11.80 -4.01 9.73
C ALA A 55 -12.86 -4.11 8.62
N ASP A 56 -13.75 -3.13 8.54
CA ASP A 56 -14.82 -3.15 7.54
C ASP A 56 -14.26 -3.01 6.12
N ARG A 57 -13.30 -2.10 5.92
CA ARG A 57 -12.65 -1.94 4.62
C ARG A 57 -11.82 -3.16 4.26
N TRP A 58 -11.11 -3.75 5.23
CA TRP A 58 -10.34 -4.96 4.99
C TRP A 58 -11.23 -6.08 4.44
N HIS A 59 -12.44 -6.24 4.99
CA HIS A 59 -13.37 -7.26 4.51
C HIS A 59 -13.80 -7.07 3.06
N LYS A 60 -13.84 -5.84 2.58
CA LYS A 60 -14.19 -5.56 1.18
C LYS A 60 -13.20 -6.18 0.20
N LEU A 61 -11.95 -6.39 0.61
CA LEU A 61 -10.94 -6.98 -0.26
C LEU A 61 -11.17 -8.47 -0.52
N GLY A 62 -11.75 -9.19 0.44
CA GLY A 62 -11.93 -10.63 0.32
C GLY A 62 -10.62 -11.41 0.35
N TRP A 63 -9.53 -10.82 0.82
CA TRP A 63 -8.23 -11.46 0.88
C TRP A 63 -8.17 -12.49 2.01
N ARG A 64 -7.47 -13.61 1.76
CA ARG A 64 -7.22 -14.65 2.76
C ARG A 64 -5.86 -14.46 3.43
N LEU A 65 -5.53 -13.21 3.75
CA LEU A 65 -4.27 -12.84 4.38
C LEU A 65 -4.53 -12.34 5.78
N ASP A 66 -3.51 -12.36 6.62
CA ASP A 66 -3.57 -11.75 7.94
C ASP A 66 -3.50 -10.23 7.80
N GLN A 67 -4.55 -9.55 8.27
CA GLN A 67 -4.66 -8.10 8.17
C GLN A 67 -3.47 -7.39 8.83
N ASP A 68 -3.14 -7.77 10.06
CA ASP A 68 -2.08 -7.10 10.81
C ASP A 68 -0.72 -7.26 10.13
N GLN A 69 -0.46 -8.42 9.55
CA GLN A 69 0.78 -8.67 8.82
C GLN A 69 0.87 -7.78 7.59
N VAL A 70 -0.21 -7.67 6.83
CA VAL A 70 -0.21 -6.85 5.61
C VAL A 70 -0.05 -5.37 5.97
N VAL A 71 -0.80 -4.89 6.96
CA VAL A 71 -0.70 -3.48 7.40
C VAL A 71 0.70 -3.16 7.88
N ASP A 72 1.31 -4.04 8.69
CA ASP A 72 2.68 -3.85 9.18
C ASP A 72 3.67 -3.76 8.01
N LEU A 73 3.55 -4.64 7.03
CA LEU A 73 4.44 -4.64 5.87
C LEU A 73 4.24 -3.39 5.00
N VAL A 74 3.01 -2.96 4.78
CA VAL A 74 2.75 -1.73 4.02
C VAL A 74 3.39 -0.53 4.72
N GLU A 75 3.29 -0.45 6.04
CA GLU A 75 3.91 0.63 6.81
C GLU A 75 5.43 0.58 6.71
N ARG A 76 6.03 -0.61 6.80
CA ARG A 76 7.48 -0.78 6.65
C ARG A 76 7.95 -0.36 5.26
N VAL A 77 7.23 -0.76 4.23
CA VAL A 77 7.56 -0.39 2.85
C VAL A 77 7.40 1.12 2.63
N LYS A 78 6.39 1.73 3.25
CA LYS A 78 6.24 3.19 3.26
C LYS A 78 7.51 3.86 3.80
N ASN A 79 8.04 3.37 4.92
CA ASN A 79 9.24 3.92 5.52
C ASN A 79 10.47 3.71 4.64
N VAL A 80 10.60 2.54 4.02
CA VAL A 80 11.69 2.27 3.07
C VAL A 80 11.63 3.24 1.90
N ARG A 81 10.45 3.46 1.34
CA ARG A 81 10.27 4.40 0.22
C ARG A 81 10.68 5.82 0.62
N ASN A 82 10.26 6.26 1.80
CA ASN A 82 10.62 7.59 2.29
C ASN A 82 12.14 7.73 2.50
N ASP A 83 12.78 6.71 3.05
CA ASP A 83 14.23 6.70 3.24
C ASP A 83 14.97 6.78 1.90
N LEU A 84 14.51 6.04 0.90
CA LEU A 84 15.12 6.07 -0.44
C LEU A 84 14.99 7.44 -1.09
N MET A 85 13.91 8.16 -0.85
CA MET A 85 13.71 9.49 -1.40
C MET A 85 14.59 10.54 -0.74
N HIS A 86 14.94 10.36 0.55
CA HIS A 86 15.65 11.36 1.33
C HIS A 86 17.12 11.00 1.61
N PHE A 87 17.45 9.70 1.63
CA PHE A 87 18.76 9.21 2.04
C PHE A 87 19.27 8.10 1.12
N ALA A 88 19.23 8.35 -0.19
CA ALA A 88 19.47 7.32 -1.20
C ALA A 88 20.92 6.81 -1.29
N THR A 89 21.81 7.24 -0.41
CA THR A 89 23.24 6.91 -0.49
C THR A 89 23.62 5.59 0.19
N ASP A 90 22.76 5.07 1.07
CA ASP A 90 23.06 3.83 1.79
C ASP A 90 22.43 2.62 1.12
N PRO A 91 23.14 1.48 1.03
CA PRO A 91 22.55 0.25 0.52
C PRO A 91 21.41 -0.20 1.43
N LEU A 92 20.37 -0.77 0.82
CA LEU A 92 19.25 -1.31 1.57
C LEU A 92 19.67 -2.47 2.45
N SER A 93 19.30 -2.42 3.74
CA SER A 93 19.52 -3.54 4.64
C SER A 93 18.68 -4.75 4.22
N GLU A 94 19.10 -5.94 4.68
CA GLU A 94 18.35 -7.18 4.43
C GLU A 94 16.91 -7.08 4.95
N ASP A 95 16.72 -6.45 6.11
CA ASP A 95 15.40 -6.28 6.72
C ASP A 95 14.48 -5.45 5.84
N LYS A 96 14.99 -4.35 5.28
CA LYS A 96 14.23 -3.49 4.39
C LYS A 96 13.87 -4.20 3.09
N PHE A 97 14.84 -4.92 2.53
CA PHE A 97 14.62 -5.71 1.32
C PHE A 97 13.58 -6.81 1.57
N ALA A 98 13.67 -7.49 2.71
CA ALA A 98 12.72 -8.54 3.09
C ALA A 98 11.30 -7.99 3.26
N ALA A 99 11.15 -6.77 3.79
CA ALA A 99 9.84 -6.14 3.91
C ALA A 99 9.20 -5.91 2.54
N VAL A 100 9.97 -5.39 1.58
CA VAL A 100 9.47 -5.13 0.22
C VAL A 100 9.10 -6.43 -0.49
N THR A 101 9.98 -7.43 -0.46
CA THR A 101 9.73 -8.71 -1.13
C THR A 101 8.61 -9.49 -0.44
N GLY A 102 8.53 -9.42 0.89
CA GLY A 102 7.45 -10.05 1.65
C GLY A 102 6.09 -9.46 1.29
N LEU A 103 5.98 -8.15 1.24
CA LEU A 103 4.75 -7.49 0.84
C LEU A 103 4.35 -7.88 -0.59
N LEU A 104 5.30 -7.84 -1.53
CA LEU A 104 5.02 -8.22 -2.91
C LEU A 104 4.52 -9.65 -3.02
N GLN A 105 5.13 -10.58 -2.29
CA GLN A 105 4.70 -11.97 -2.32
C GLN A 105 3.25 -12.12 -1.87
N LEU A 106 2.87 -11.43 -0.78
CA LEU A 106 1.50 -11.46 -0.30
C LEU A 106 0.53 -10.84 -1.30
N LEU A 107 0.89 -9.69 -1.87
CA LEU A 107 0.02 -9.00 -2.84
C LEU A 107 -0.15 -9.83 -4.12
N ARG A 108 0.91 -10.46 -4.60
CA ARG A 108 0.83 -11.34 -5.78
C ARG A 108 -0.05 -12.56 -5.53
N THR A 109 -0.06 -13.05 -4.29
CA THR A 109 -0.93 -14.17 -3.90
C THR A 109 -2.39 -13.74 -3.83
N ALA A 110 -2.65 -12.56 -3.25
CA ALA A 110 -4.01 -12.03 -3.08
C ALA A 110 -4.61 -11.55 -4.41
N GLU A 111 -3.80 -10.90 -5.25
CA GLU A 111 -4.21 -10.33 -6.53
C GLU A 111 -3.22 -10.83 -7.59
N PRO A 112 -3.41 -12.07 -8.12
CA PRO A 112 -2.39 -12.69 -8.97
C PRO A 112 -2.26 -12.09 -10.36
N ASN A 113 -3.21 -11.28 -10.81
CA ASN A 113 -3.14 -10.65 -12.12
C ASN A 113 -1.99 -9.64 -12.17
N PRO A 114 -1.18 -9.67 -13.23
CA PRO A 114 -0.08 -8.71 -13.38
C PRO A 114 -0.55 -7.28 -13.59
#